data_e3f38e132f6536ba1a1ffe7d839dab00
#
_entry.id   e3f38e132f6536ba1a1ffe7d839dab00
#
_cell.length_a   1.000
_cell.length_b   1.000
_cell.length_c   1.000
_cell.angle_alpha   90.00
_cell.angle_beta   90.00
_cell.angle_gamma   90.00
#
_symmetry.space_group_name_H-M   'P 1'
#
loop_
_entity.id
_entity.type
_entity.pdbx_description
1 polymer ?
#
loop_
_entity_poly.entity_id
_entity_poly.type
_entity_poly.pdbx_seq_one_letter_code
_entity_poly.pdbx_strand_id
1 'polypeptide(L)'
;QKVEGLRHRQRLAGEEIAKKGRAKEDTTALKAEMKTVSEDIRSLEAELASVETALSNLMLMLPNIPHDSVPRGDASANRVVRKVGEPRPLGFEPKLHGDLGAALGILDFERAAKISGARFATLWGAGARLERALIQFMLDLHTKERGYLEIIPPYLVLPETLLGTGNLPKFEGDLFKTGTSDRELYLIPTAEVPLTCLHRDEILDAGELPKKFVAFTPCFRSEAGSHGKDVRGLIRQHQFHKVELVKLSPPEQSMDELEGMVSDAEEVLKRLELPYQVVLLASGDMGFGSTKTY
;
A
#
# COMPACT_ATOMS: atom_id res chain seq x y z
N GLN A 1 15.60 27.01 13.83
CA GLN A 1 16.57 28.09 14.06
C GLN A 1 16.33 28.85 15.36
N LYS A 2 15.10 29.40 15.63
CA LYS A 2 14.83 30.15 16.88
C LYS A 2 15.04 29.29 18.13
N VAL A 3 14.48 28.07 18.15
CA VAL A 3 14.64 27.12 19.28
C VAL A 3 16.12 26.76 19.48
N GLU A 4 16.84 26.48 18.41
CA GLU A 4 18.28 26.17 18.47
C GLU A 4 19.10 27.33 19.04
N GLY A 5 18.80 28.57 18.62
CA GLY A 5 19.41 29.77 19.16
C GLY A 5 19.18 29.95 20.66
N LEU A 6 17.92 29.72 21.13
CA LEU A 6 17.58 29.81 22.54
C LEU A 6 18.20 28.66 23.35
N ARG A 7 18.25 27.41 22.84
CA ARG A 7 18.94 26.30 23.46
C ARG A 7 20.46 26.56 23.59
N HIS A 8 21.07 27.14 22.55
CA HIS A 8 22.46 27.53 22.61
C HIS A 8 22.72 28.59 23.71
N ARG A 9 21.86 29.64 23.78
CA ARG A 9 21.88 30.66 24.83
C ARG A 9 21.73 30.05 26.23
N GLN A 10 20.77 29.12 26.39
CA GLN A 10 20.54 28.42 27.65
C GLN A 10 21.77 27.62 28.08
N ARG A 11 22.45 26.93 27.17
CA ARG A 11 23.68 26.20 27.44
C ARG A 11 24.82 27.12 27.92
N LEU A 12 25.04 28.21 27.19
CA LEU A 12 26.09 29.18 27.57
C LEU A 12 25.80 29.84 28.94
N ALA A 13 24.56 30.20 29.18
CA ALA A 13 24.16 30.75 30.48
C ALA A 13 24.29 29.72 31.62
N GLY A 14 24.03 28.45 31.34
CA GLY A 14 24.29 27.35 32.31
C GLY A 14 25.75 27.25 32.71
N GLU A 15 26.65 27.37 31.75
CA GLU A 15 28.13 27.40 32.00
C GLU A 15 28.52 28.62 32.84
N GLU A 16 27.94 29.78 32.54
CA GLU A 16 28.20 31.03 33.28
C GLU A 16 27.65 30.96 34.71
N ILE A 17 26.43 30.47 34.92
CA ILE A 17 25.85 30.26 36.24
C ILE A 17 26.74 29.32 37.07
N ALA A 18 27.23 28.25 36.48
CA ALA A 18 28.12 27.31 37.17
C ALA A 18 29.46 27.97 37.57
N LYS A 19 30.03 28.82 36.70
CA LYS A 19 31.28 29.57 36.96
C LYS A 19 31.07 30.59 38.09
N LYS A 20 30.05 31.43 38.00
CA LYS A 20 29.68 32.45 39.03
C LYS A 20 29.33 31.80 40.37
N GLY A 21 28.60 30.68 40.35
CA GLY A 21 28.27 29.95 41.59
C GLY A 21 29.50 29.43 42.32
N ARG A 22 30.55 28.97 41.60
CA ARG A 22 31.86 28.60 42.20
C ARG A 22 32.60 29.82 42.79
N ALA A 23 32.43 30.99 42.17
CA ALA A 23 33.01 32.25 42.67
C ALA A 23 32.17 32.90 43.78
N LYS A 24 31.04 32.29 44.20
CA LYS A 24 30.04 32.83 45.13
C LYS A 24 29.46 34.20 44.71
N GLU A 25 29.40 34.47 43.42
CA GLU A 25 28.75 35.64 42.84
C GLU A 25 27.23 35.44 42.72
N ASP A 26 26.48 36.56 42.71
CA ASP A 26 25.03 36.52 42.52
C ASP A 26 24.64 36.08 41.10
N THR A 27 23.80 35.05 41.03
CA THR A 27 23.28 34.46 39.79
C THR A 27 21.78 34.65 39.63
N THR A 28 21.13 35.42 40.51
CA THR A 28 19.68 35.51 40.57
C THR A 28 19.06 36.06 39.28
N ALA A 29 19.61 37.13 38.74
CA ALA A 29 19.13 37.74 37.49
C ALA A 29 19.29 36.78 36.29
N LEU A 30 20.42 36.09 36.20
CA LEU A 30 20.70 35.15 35.11
C LEU A 30 19.79 33.90 35.19
N LYS A 31 19.54 33.41 36.40
CA LYS A 31 18.54 32.33 36.61
C LYS A 31 17.12 32.76 36.24
N ALA A 32 16.70 33.99 36.57
CA ALA A 32 15.38 34.51 36.17
C ALA A 32 15.28 34.61 34.63
N GLU A 33 16.31 35.15 33.99
CA GLU A 33 16.39 35.17 32.50
C GLU A 33 16.28 33.76 31.88
N MET A 34 17.00 32.81 32.43
CA MET A 34 16.97 31.42 31.93
C MET A 34 15.64 30.73 32.15
N LYS A 35 14.90 31.12 33.17
CA LYS A 35 13.52 30.68 33.36
C LYS A 35 12.63 31.10 32.21
N THR A 36 12.68 32.41 31.85
CA THR A 36 11.93 32.94 30.70
C THR A 36 12.37 32.25 29.38
N VAL A 37 13.69 32.09 29.15
CA VAL A 37 14.19 31.40 27.98
C VAL A 37 13.69 29.94 27.94
N SER A 38 13.58 29.27 29.06
CA SER A 38 13.04 27.89 29.13
C SER A 38 11.53 27.85 28.80
N GLU A 39 10.77 28.85 29.25
CA GLU A 39 9.36 28.99 28.94
C GLU A 39 9.16 29.27 27.43
N ASP A 40 9.97 30.16 26.85
CA ASP A 40 9.98 30.46 25.41
C ASP A 40 10.35 29.24 24.57
N ILE A 41 11.38 28.47 24.96
CA ILE A 41 11.75 27.21 24.29
C ILE A 41 10.56 26.26 24.29
N ARG A 42 9.93 26.04 25.43
CA ARG A 42 8.79 25.12 25.56
C ARG A 42 7.61 25.54 24.68
N SER A 43 7.32 26.84 24.65
CA SER A 43 6.24 27.40 23.79
C SER A 43 6.54 27.20 22.31
N LEU A 44 7.78 27.53 21.89
CA LEU A 44 8.19 27.38 20.48
C LEU A 44 8.32 25.91 20.04
N GLU A 45 8.70 25.00 20.94
CA GLU A 45 8.71 23.56 20.67
C GLU A 45 7.28 23.00 20.47
N ALA A 46 6.31 23.47 21.25
CA ALA A 46 4.91 23.11 21.06
C ALA A 46 4.35 23.63 19.72
N GLU A 47 4.69 24.88 19.36
CA GLU A 47 4.33 25.46 18.07
C GLU A 47 4.99 24.67 16.91
N LEU A 48 6.28 24.37 17.02
CA LEU A 48 7.03 23.60 16.03
C LEU A 48 6.41 22.22 15.80
N ALA A 49 6.12 21.48 16.87
CA ALA A 49 5.48 20.16 16.79
C ALA A 49 4.11 20.22 16.09
N SER A 50 3.33 21.28 16.36
CA SER A 50 2.05 21.52 15.68
C SER A 50 2.22 21.75 14.18
N VAL A 51 3.20 22.60 13.79
CA VAL A 51 3.50 22.90 12.39
C VAL A 51 4.05 21.69 11.67
N GLU A 52 4.95 20.92 12.30
CA GLU A 52 5.51 19.68 11.73
C GLU A 52 4.42 18.64 11.50
N THR A 53 3.48 18.49 12.45
CA THR A 53 2.33 17.58 12.28
C THR A 53 1.44 18.04 11.12
N ALA A 54 1.13 19.33 11.04
CA ALA A 54 0.33 19.85 9.93
C ALA A 54 1.02 19.69 8.58
N LEU A 55 2.32 19.96 8.51
CA LEU A 55 3.14 19.73 7.30
C LEU A 55 3.13 18.26 6.89
N SER A 56 3.39 17.36 7.83
CA SER A 56 3.38 15.92 7.59
C SER A 56 2.03 15.46 7.03
N ASN A 57 0.93 15.89 7.63
CA ASN A 57 -0.41 15.55 7.16
C ASN A 57 -0.68 16.07 5.73
N LEU A 58 -0.21 17.28 5.40
CA LEU A 58 -0.33 17.82 4.04
C LEU A 58 0.53 17.02 3.04
N MET A 59 1.76 16.67 3.41
CA MET A 59 2.66 15.87 2.57
C MET A 59 2.09 14.48 2.25
N LEU A 60 1.43 13.85 3.23
CA LEU A 60 0.76 12.56 3.03
C LEU A 60 -0.45 12.63 2.07
N MET A 61 -0.94 13.82 1.74
CA MET A 61 -2.03 14.02 0.77
C MET A 61 -1.54 14.31 -0.65
N LEU A 62 -0.23 14.39 -0.88
CA LEU A 62 0.36 14.61 -2.20
C LEU A 62 0.63 13.27 -2.89
N PRO A 63 0.22 13.11 -4.16
CA PRO A 63 0.57 11.90 -4.93
C PRO A 63 2.06 11.86 -5.22
N ASN A 64 2.55 10.65 -5.52
CA ASN A 64 3.92 10.49 -5.99
C ASN A 64 4.12 11.15 -7.37
N ILE A 65 5.38 11.46 -7.70
CA ILE A 65 5.73 12.11 -8.97
C ILE A 65 5.74 11.04 -10.08
N PRO A 66 4.95 11.22 -11.16
CA PRO A 66 4.97 10.30 -12.29
C PRO A 66 6.32 10.31 -13.01
N HIS A 67 6.78 9.15 -13.45
CA HIS A 67 7.96 9.01 -14.31
C HIS A 67 7.72 9.68 -15.67
N ASP A 68 8.77 10.20 -16.29
CA ASP A 68 8.69 10.97 -17.57
C ASP A 68 8.08 10.18 -18.74
N SER A 69 8.14 8.83 -18.70
CA SER A 69 7.53 7.97 -19.71
C SER A 69 6.00 7.83 -19.60
N VAL A 70 5.42 8.29 -18.48
CA VAL A 70 3.99 8.18 -18.20
C VAL A 70 3.20 9.21 -19.01
N PRO A 71 2.14 8.82 -19.74
CA PRO A 71 1.27 9.77 -20.41
C PRO A 71 0.61 10.73 -19.42
N ARG A 72 0.53 12.02 -19.78
CA ARG A 72 -0.20 13.01 -18.98
C ARG A 72 -1.67 13.02 -19.36
N GLY A 73 -2.56 13.01 -18.39
CA GLY A 73 -4.01 13.05 -18.59
C GLY A 73 -4.76 12.06 -17.71
N ASP A 74 -6.04 11.92 -17.98
CA ASP A 74 -6.95 10.95 -17.35
C ASP A 74 -6.87 9.57 -18.03
N ALA A 75 -7.80 8.66 -17.71
CA ALA A 75 -7.86 7.31 -18.27
C ALA A 75 -7.94 7.26 -19.79
N SER A 76 -8.41 8.34 -20.47
CA SER A 76 -8.46 8.40 -21.93
C SER A 76 -7.07 8.49 -22.57
N ALA A 77 -6.06 8.93 -21.81
CA ALA A 77 -4.66 9.00 -22.24
C ALA A 77 -3.88 7.71 -21.96
N ASN A 78 -4.50 6.68 -21.41
CA ASN A 78 -3.89 5.36 -21.24
C ASN A 78 -3.39 4.81 -22.57
N ARG A 79 -2.22 4.19 -22.57
CA ARG A 79 -1.57 3.71 -23.79
C ARG A 79 -1.40 2.20 -23.77
N VAL A 80 -2.02 1.50 -24.72
CA VAL A 80 -1.74 0.08 -24.97
C VAL A 80 -0.30 -0.05 -25.50
N VAL A 81 0.59 -0.68 -24.73
CA VAL A 81 1.99 -0.87 -25.11
C VAL A 81 2.21 -2.17 -25.87
N ARG A 82 1.39 -3.19 -25.63
CA ARG A 82 1.34 -4.43 -26.43
C ARG A 82 0.03 -5.18 -26.26
N LYS A 83 -0.29 -5.99 -27.26
CA LYS A 83 -1.39 -6.97 -27.26
C LYS A 83 -0.81 -8.36 -27.45
N VAL A 84 -1.34 -9.34 -26.76
CA VAL A 84 -0.91 -10.73 -26.84
C VAL A 84 -2.13 -11.63 -27.00
N GLY A 85 -2.13 -12.44 -28.05
CA GLY A 85 -3.25 -13.30 -28.41
C GLY A 85 -4.44 -12.54 -28.97
N GLU A 86 -5.40 -13.31 -29.49
CA GLU A 86 -6.69 -12.80 -29.96
C GLU A 86 -7.82 -13.55 -29.25
N PRO A 87 -8.92 -12.88 -28.87
CA PRO A 87 -10.07 -13.56 -28.30
C PRO A 87 -10.59 -14.64 -29.26
N ARG A 88 -10.73 -15.86 -28.74
CA ARG A 88 -11.26 -16.96 -29.55
C ARG A 88 -12.73 -16.69 -29.92
N PRO A 89 -13.09 -16.74 -31.20
CA PRO A 89 -14.48 -16.60 -31.59
C PRO A 89 -15.29 -17.76 -31.01
N LEU A 90 -16.39 -17.41 -30.31
CA LEU A 90 -17.34 -18.37 -29.79
C LEU A 90 -18.47 -18.51 -30.82
N GLY A 91 -18.82 -19.74 -31.18
CA GLY A 91 -19.97 -20.01 -32.08
C GLY A 91 -21.34 -19.84 -31.43
N PHE A 92 -21.41 -19.19 -30.26
CA PHE A 92 -22.61 -18.98 -29.47
C PHE A 92 -22.50 -17.68 -28.66
N GLU A 93 -23.62 -17.18 -28.16
CA GLU A 93 -23.71 -16.03 -27.26
C GLU A 93 -23.17 -16.40 -25.88
N PRO A 94 -22.08 -15.78 -25.37
CA PRO A 94 -21.51 -16.13 -24.08
C PRO A 94 -22.38 -15.62 -22.92
N LYS A 95 -22.59 -16.47 -21.91
CA LYS A 95 -23.22 -16.05 -20.66
C LYS A 95 -22.23 -15.31 -19.78
N LEU A 96 -22.74 -14.39 -18.95
CA LEU A 96 -21.93 -13.76 -17.91
C LEU A 96 -21.43 -14.80 -16.91
N HIS A 97 -20.22 -14.62 -16.39
CA HIS A 97 -19.59 -15.57 -15.46
C HIS A 97 -20.43 -15.85 -14.21
N GLY A 98 -21.12 -14.82 -13.68
CA GLY A 98 -22.00 -14.98 -12.52
C GLY A 98 -23.20 -15.90 -12.80
N ASP A 99 -23.88 -15.71 -13.96
CA ASP A 99 -25.02 -16.52 -14.37
C ASP A 99 -24.59 -17.96 -14.71
N LEU A 100 -23.42 -18.09 -15.36
CA LEU A 100 -22.83 -19.40 -15.66
C LEU A 100 -22.46 -20.16 -14.39
N GLY A 101 -21.79 -19.50 -13.46
CA GLY A 101 -21.36 -20.11 -12.20
C GLY A 101 -22.52 -20.51 -11.31
N ALA A 102 -23.60 -19.72 -11.27
CA ALA A 102 -24.82 -20.05 -10.56
C ALA A 102 -25.52 -21.25 -11.20
N ALA A 103 -25.67 -21.27 -12.53
CA ALA A 103 -26.29 -22.38 -13.26
C ALA A 103 -25.54 -23.71 -13.10
N LEU A 104 -24.20 -23.66 -12.96
CA LEU A 104 -23.33 -24.81 -12.71
C LEU A 104 -23.29 -25.21 -11.21
N GLY A 105 -23.90 -24.43 -10.32
CA GLY A 105 -23.84 -24.65 -8.87
C GLY A 105 -22.46 -24.47 -8.24
N ILE A 106 -21.57 -23.72 -8.90
CA ILE A 106 -20.20 -23.47 -8.42
C ILE A 106 -20.01 -22.07 -7.81
N LEU A 107 -20.98 -21.16 -7.99
CA LEU A 107 -21.07 -19.83 -7.39
C LEU A 107 -22.43 -19.64 -6.73
N ASP A 108 -22.44 -19.03 -5.54
CA ASP A 108 -23.66 -18.74 -4.79
C ASP A 108 -23.57 -17.38 -4.12
N PHE A 109 -24.22 -16.40 -4.70
CA PHE A 109 -24.27 -15.04 -4.18
C PHE A 109 -25.38 -14.84 -3.15
N GLU A 110 -26.49 -15.60 -3.24
CA GLU A 110 -27.62 -15.49 -2.32
C GLU A 110 -27.22 -15.96 -0.92
N ARG A 111 -26.58 -17.14 -0.83
CA ARG A 111 -26.11 -17.66 0.45
C ARG A 111 -24.99 -16.82 1.03
N ALA A 112 -24.08 -16.30 0.18
CA ALA A 112 -23.06 -15.34 0.63
C ALA A 112 -23.69 -14.06 1.21
N ALA A 113 -24.75 -13.54 0.57
CA ALA A 113 -25.46 -12.36 1.06
C ALA A 113 -26.16 -12.60 2.41
N LYS A 114 -26.65 -13.80 2.68
CA LYS A 114 -27.21 -14.15 4.01
C LYS A 114 -26.18 -14.13 5.12
N ILE A 115 -24.92 -14.42 4.80
CA ILE A 115 -23.81 -14.48 5.78
C ILE A 115 -23.20 -13.11 5.99
N SER A 116 -22.93 -12.37 4.89
CA SER A 116 -22.04 -11.20 4.93
C SER A 116 -22.61 -9.97 4.21
N GLY A 117 -23.80 -10.05 3.61
CA GLY A 117 -24.38 -8.98 2.81
C GLY A 117 -24.00 -9.04 1.33
N ALA A 118 -24.26 -7.97 0.61
CA ALA A 118 -23.94 -7.85 -0.81
C ALA A 118 -22.43 -7.85 -1.08
N ARG A 119 -22.05 -8.13 -2.33
CA ARG A 119 -20.65 -8.13 -2.81
C ARG A 119 -19.75 -9.17 -2.12
N PHE A 120 -20.34 -10.27 -1.67
CA PHE A 120 -19.61 -11.48 -1.28
C PHE A 120 -20.06 -12.64 -2.17
N ALA A 121 -19.21 -13.62 -2.36
CA ALA A 121 -19.50 -14.82 -3.12
C ALA A 121 -19.07 -16.05 -2.34
N THR A 122 -19.79 -17.13 -2.50
CA THR A 122 -19.40 -18.46 -2.00
C THR A 122 -19.09 -19.35 -3.19
N LEU A 123 -17.91 -19.94 -3.20
CA LEU A 123 -17.52 -20.93 -4.21
C LEU A 123 -17.78 -22.34 -3.70
N TRP A 124 -18.37 -23.16 -4.56
CA TRP A 124 -18.78 -24.54 -4.23
C TRP A 124 -18.05 -25.56 -5.09
N GLY A 125 -17.73 -26.69 -4.53
CA GLY A 125 -17.24 -27.87 -5.25
C GLY A 125 -16.13 -27.57 -6.27
N ALA A 126 -16.47 -27.66 -7.56
CA ALA A 126 -15.51 -27.39 -8.64
C ALA A 126 -15.03 -25.94 -8.68
N GLY A 127 -15.85 -24.96 -8.30
CA GLY A 127 -15.45 -23.56 -8.21
C GLY A 127 -14.35 -23.35 -7.17
N ALA A 128 -14.52 -23.88 -5.97
CA ALA A 128 -13.51 -23.82 -4.92
C ALA A 128 -12.21 -24.57 -5.30
N ARG A 129 -12.35 -25.69 -6.04
CA ARG A 129 -11.16 -26.42 -6.56
C ARG A 129 -10.41 -25.62 -7.61
N LEU A 130 -11.13 -24.95 -8.52
CA LEU A 130 -10.55 -24.12 -9.57
C LEU A 130 -9.75 -22.96 -8.95
N GLU A 131 -10.33 -22.27 -7.98
CA GLU A 131 -9.65 -21.18 -7.29
C GLU A 131 -8.35 -21.64 -6.63
N ARG A 132 -8.38 -22.74 -5.86
CA ARG A 132 -7.18 -23.32 -5.27
C ARG A 132 -6.14 -23.75 -6.31
N ALA A 133 -6.57 -24.28 -7.45
CA ALA A 133 -5.67 -24.68 -8.53
C ALA A 133 -4.98 -23.47 -9.15
N LEU A 134 -5.69 -22.36 -9.35
CA LEU A 134 -5.11 -21.10 -9.83
C LEU A 134 -4.13 -20.50 -8.83
N ILE A 135 -4.48 -20.50 -7.55
CA ILE A 135 -3.58 -20.03 -6.48
C ILE A 135 -2.28 -20.83 -6.49
N GLN A 136 -2.40 -22.17 -6.44
CA GLN A 136 -1.24 -23.05 -6.43
C GLN A 136 -0.38 -22.90 -7.70
N PHE A 137 -1.01 -22.80 -8.85
CA PHE A 137 -0.33 -22.58 -10.13
C PHE A 137 0.48 -21.28 -10.12
N MET A 138 -0.10 -20.17 -9.68
CA MET A 138 0.59 -18.88 -9.62
C MET A 138 1.74 -18.88 -8.59
N LEU A 139 1.53 -19.47 -7.41
CA LEU A 139 2.57 -19.59 -6.40
C LEU A 139 3.74 -20.45 -6.91
N ASP A 140 3.45 -21.62 -7.50
CA ASP A 140 4.46 -22.53 -8.03
C ASP A 140 5.25 -21.88 -9.18
N LEU A 141 4.59 -21.16 -10.07
CA LEU A 141 5.23 -20.42 -11.15
C LEU A 141 6.25 -19.42 -10.63
N HIS A 142 5.82 -18.59 -9.68
CA HIS A 142 6.68 -17.51 -9.19
C HIS A 142 7.79 -18.02 -8.26
N THR A 143 7.53 -19.01 -7.41
CA THR A 143 8.53 -19.55 -6.49
C THR A 143 9.54 -20.44 -7.19
N LYS A 144 9.10 -21.35 -8.08
CA LYS A 144 9.97 -22.36 -8.68
C LYS A 144 10.73 -21.85 -9.91
N GLU A 145 10.13 -20.91 -10.66
CA GLU A 145 10.68 -20.50 -11.96
C GLU A 145 11.12 -19.04 -12.02
N ARG A 146 10.59 -18.16 -11.14
CA ARG A 146 10.87 -16.73 -11.15
C ARG A 146 11.68 -16.24 -9.96
N GLY A 147 12.00 -17.14 -9.02
CA GLY A 147 12.88 -16.88 -7.89
C GLY A 147 12.26 -15.99 -6.81
N TYR A 148 10.93 -15.97 -6.67
CA TYR A 148 10.26 -15.30 -5.57
C TYR A 148 10.26 -16.16 -4.31
N LEU A 149 10.44 -15.54 -3.17
CA LEU A 149 10.25 -16.16 -1.86
C LEU A 149 8.79 -16.04 -1.45
N GLU A 150 8.14 -17.16 -1.17
CA GLU A 150 6.76 -17.17 -0.66
C GLU A 150 6.71 -16.70 0.79
N ILE A 151 5.79 -15.78 1.07
CA ILE A 151 5.55 -15.21 2.41
C ILE A 151 4.07 -15.38 2.76
N ILE A 152 3.77 -15.80 3.97
CA ILE A 152 2.41 -15.77 4.54
C ILE A 152 2.39 -14.67 5.61
N PRO A 153 1.95 -13.45 5.27
CA PRO A 153 1.95 -12.33 6.20
C PRO A 153 0.68 -12.31 7.07
N PRO A 154 0.66 -11.55 8.17
CA PRO A 154 -0.56 -11.21 8.88
C PRO A 154 -1.58 -10.49 7.98
N TYR A 155 -2.87 -10.79 8.16
CA TYR A 155 -3.97 -10.13 7.43
C TYR A 155 -4.59 -8.96 8.21
N LEU A 156 -4.26 -8.84 9.49
CA LEU A 156 -4.58 -7.70 10.33
C LEU A 156 -3.29 -6.90 10.56
N VAL A 157 -3.32 -5.63 10.20
CA VAL A 157 -2.14 -4.76 10.23
C VAL A 157 -2.40 -3.51 11.06
N LEU A 158 -1.33 -2.90 11.55
CA LEU A 158 -1.36 -1.63 12.25
C LEU A 158 -1.58 -0.46 11.27
N PRO A 159 -2.14 0.68 11.72
CA PRO A 159 -2.30 1.88 10.89
C PRO A 159 -1.01 2.33 10.20
N GLU A 160 0.13 2.23 10.90
CA GLU A 160 1.45 2.64 10.39
C GLU A 160 1.88 1.82 9.17
N THR A 161 1.44 0.56 9.07
CA THR A 161 1.71 -0.29 7.90
C THR A 161 0.96 0.21 6.67
N LEU A 162 -0.29 0.64 6.84
CA LEU A 162 -1.11 1.24 5.77
C LEU A 162 -0.64 2.65 5.39
N LEU A 163 -0.08 3.39 6.35
CA LEU A 163 0.56 4.68 6.09
C LEU A 163 1.80 4.49 5.20
N GLY A 164 2.62 3.46 5.48
CA GLY A 164 3.83 3.14 4.73
C GLY A 164 3.59 2.81 3.25
N THR A 165 2.38 2.39 2.88
CA THR A 165 1.99 2.08 1.49
C THR A 165 1.04 3.13 0.88
N GLY A 166 0.78 4.25 1.58
CA GLY A 166 -0.06 5.34 1.09
C GLY A 166 -1.57 5.04 1.07
N ASN A 167 -2.02 3.97 1.72
CA ASN A 167 -3.45 3.69 1.88
C ASN A 167 -4.09 4.64 2.90
N LEU A 168 -3.38 4.98 3.97
CA LEU A 168 -3.77 5.99 4.93
C LEU A 168 -2.96 7.29 4.70
N PRO A 169 -3.51 8.45 5.05
CA PRO A 169 -4.88 8.69 5.53
C PRO A 169 -5.93 8.76 4.43
N LYS A 170 -5.53 8.92 3.17
CA LYS A 170 -6.38 9.32 2.04
C LYS A 170 -7.51 8.34 1.73
N PHE A 171 -7.25 7.04 1.83
CA PHE A 171 -8.17 5.98 1.43
C PHE A 171 -8.76 5.22 2.62
N GLU A 172 -8.83 5.83 3.81
CA GLU A 172 -9.40 5.17 5.00
C GLU A 172 -10.83 4.66 4.77
N GLY A 173 -11.64 5.38 3.99
CA GLY A 173 -12.99 4.98 3.63
C GLY A 173 -13.08 3.65 2.84
N ASP A 174 -12.01 3.25 2.17
CA ASP A 174 -11.95 2.01 1.40
C ASP A 174 -11.47 0.79 2.22
N LEU A 175 -11.14 1.00 3.49
CA LEU A 175 -10.58 -0.03 4.38
C LEU A 175 -11.64 -0.58 5.34
N PHE A 176 -11.48 -1.87 5.71
CA PHE A 176 -12.19 -2.46 6.83
C PHE A 176 -11.38 -2.27 8.10
N LYS A 177 -11.88 -1.41 8.99
CA LYS A 177 -11.30 -1.11 10.29
C LYS A 177 -11.84 -2.06 11.35
N THR A 178 -10.98 -2.54 12.23
CA THR A 178 -11.29 -3.40 13.37
C THR A 178 -10.32 -3.11 14.52
N GLY A 179 -10.28 -3.93 15.53
CA GLY A 179 -9.34 -3.78 16.64
C GLY A 179 -9.76 -4.53 17.86
N THR A 180 -8.96 -4.36 18.91
CA THR A 180 -9.22 -4.82 20.27
C THR A 180 -9.43 -3.60 21.16
N SER A 181 -9.69 -3.81 22.47
CA SER A 181 -9.86 -2.70 23.42
C SER A 181 -8.61 -1.82 23.58
N ASP A 182 -7.44 -2.33 23.22
CA ASP A 182 -6.13 -1.71 23.45
C ASP A 182 -5.45 -1.20 22.18
N ARG A 183 -5.93 -1.62 20.96
CA ARG A 183 -5.33 -1.20 19.69
C ARG A 183 -6.28 -1.27 18.50
N GLU A 184 -6.04 -0.36 17.56
CA GLU A 184 -6.68 -0.31 16.25
C GLU A 184 -5.94 -1.21 15.26
N LEU A 185 -6.70 -1.93 14.43
CA LEU A 185 -6.20 -2.77 13.36
C LEU A 185 -7.06 -2.62 12.11
N TYR A 186 -6.50 -2.98 10.98
CA TYR A 186 -7.20 -3.01 9.69
C TYR A 186 -7.04 -4.35 9.01
N LEU A 187 -8.08 -4.82 8.33
CA LEU A 187 -7.96 -5.91 7.37
C LEU A 187 -7.22 -5.42 6.13
N ILE A 188 -6.26 -6.19 5.63
CA ILE A 188 -5.44 -5.79 4.48
C ILE A 188 -6.28 -5.66 3.19
N PRO A 189 -6.16 -4.56 2.42
CA PRO A 189 -6.76 -4.45 1.09
C PRO A 189 -5.95 -5.17 0.01
N THR A 190 -4.72 -5.54 0.31
CA THR A 190 -3.72 -6.17 -0.57
C THR A 190 -2.55 -6.71 0.26
N ALA A 191 -1.90 -7.78 -0.18
CA ALA A 191 -0.67 -8.27 0.44
C ALA A 191 0.52 -7.30 0.26
N GLU A 192 0.44 -6.38 -0.69
CA GLU A 192 1.41 -5.28 -0.85
C GLU A 192 1.69 -4.59 0.49
N VAL A 193 0.63 -4.30 1.26
CA VAL A 193 0.73 -3.57 2.54
C VAL A 193 1.67 -4.25 3.53
N PRO A 194 1.46 -5.50 3.96
CA PRO A 194 2.39 -6.16 4.85
C PRO A 194 3.74 -6.49 4.20
N LEU A 195 3.77 -6.90 2.91
CA LEU A 195 5.02 -7.29 2.27
C LEU A 195 5.99 -6.12 2.07
N THR A 196 5.50 -4.96 1.67
CA THR A 196 6.33 -3.75 1.49
C THR A 196 6.90 -3.25 2.82
N CYS A 197 6.15 -3.44 3.91
CA CYS A 197 6.54 -2.99 5.24
C CYS A 197 7.28 -4.04 6.08
N LEU A 198 7.60 -5.22 5.54
CA LEU A 198 8.35 -6.25 6.27
C LEU A 198 9.68 -5.73 6.83
N HIS A 199 10.36 -4.90 6.06
CA HIS A 199 11.66 -4.32 6.40
C HIS A 199 11.57 -2.84 6.83
N ARG A 200 10.41 -2.40 7.30
CA ARG A 200 10.25 -1.04 7.82
C ARG A 200 11.21 -0.82 9.00
N ASP A 201 11.87 0.34 9.00
CA ASP A 201 12.87 0.73 10.01
C ASP A 201 14.14 -0.15 10.03
N GLU A 202 14.39 -0.94 8.99
CA GLU A 202 15.61 -1.71 8.78
C GLU A 202 16.52 -1.07 7.73
N ILE A 203 17.83 -1.22 7.90
CA ILE A 203 18.83 -0.90 6.89
C ILE A 203 19.23 -2.21 6.23
N LEU A 204 18.90 -2.37 4.95
CA LEU A 204 19.22 -3.58 4.19
C LEU A 204 20.61 -3.49 3.58
N ASP A 205 21.32 -4.61 3.52
CA ASP A 205 22.56 -4.72 2.76
C ASP A 205 22.25 -4.66 1.26
N ALA A 206 23.00 -3.82 0.52
CA ALA A 206 22.83 -3.69 -0.92
C ALA A 206 23.07 -5.02 -1.67
N GLY A 207 23.92 -5.90 -1.14
CA GLY A 207 24.16 -7.24 -1.71
C GLY A 207 22.97 -8.21 -1.58
N GLU A 208 21.99 -7.89 -0.75
CA GLU A 208 20.77 -8.69 -0.60
C GLU A 208 19.64 -8.30 -1.56
N LEU A 209 19.81 -7.22 -2.30
CA LEU A 209 18.82 -6.70 -3.24
C LEU A 209 19.08 -7.19 -4.68
N PRO A 210 18.04 -7.42 -5.50
CA PRO A 210 16.64 -7.25 -5.16
C PRO A 210 16.09 -8.42 -4.32
N LYS A 211 15.24 -8.11 -3.32
CA LYS A 211 14.39 -9.11 -2.65
C LYS A 211 13.08 -9.25 -3.42
N LYS A 212 12.66 -10.48 -3.66
CA LYS A 212 11.44 -10.80 -4.43
C LYS A 212 10.51 -11.64 -3.56
N PHE A 213 9.32 -11.12 -3.28
CA PHE A 213 8.31 -11.77 -2.45
C PHE A 213 7.05 -12.07 -3.23
N VAL A 214 6.44 -13.22 -2.97
CA VAL A 214 5.11 -13.58 -3.44
C VAL A 214 4.26 -13.99 -2.25
N ALA A 215 3.01 -13.55 -2.21
CA ALA A 215 2.07 -13.97 -1.19
C ALA A 215 0.68 -14.21 -1.78
N PHE A 216 0.02 -15.25 -1.30
CA PHE A 216 -1.41 -15.45 -1.45
C PHE A 216 -2.11 -14.96 -0.19
N THR A 217 -3.08 -14.06 -0.34
CA THR A 217 -3.89 -13.57 0.78
C THR A 217 -5.34 -13.33 0.37
N PRO A 218 -6.31 -13.44 1.30
CA PRO A 218 -7.55 -12.72 1.19
C PRO A 218 -7.25 -11.22 1.24
N CYS A 219 -8.04 -10.43 0.50
CA CYS A 219 -7.97 -8.98 0.44
C CYS A 219 -9.36 -8.41 0.73
N PHE A 220 -9.42 -7.29 1.44
CA PHE A 220 -10.67 -6.71 1.93
C PHE A 220 -10.76 -5.23 1.53
N ARG A 221 -11.82 -4.87 0.77
CA ARG A 221 -12.08 -3.50 0.33
C ARG A 221 -13.53 -3.12 0.55
N SER A 222 -13.78 -2.00 1.21
CA SER A 222 -15.15 -1.52 1.45
C SER A 222 -15.80 -0.97 0.18
N GLU A 223 -15.00 -0.71 -0.88
CA GLU A 223 -15.48 -0.21 -2.17
C GLU A 223 -16.35 1.05 -2.03
N ALA A 224 -15.96 1.95 -1.13
CA ALA A 224 -16.65 3.21 -0.91
C ALA A 224 -16.64 4.03 -2.21
N GLY A 225 -17.78 4.55 -2.61
CA GLY A 225 -17.91 5.35 -3.84
C GLY A 225 -18.13 4.57 -5.15
N SER A 226 -18.13 3.23 -5.12
CA SER A 226 -18.38 2.41 -6.33
C SER A 226 -19.88 2.07 -6.56
N HIS A 227 -20.78 2.96 -6.20
CA HIS A 227 -22.21 2.75 -6.34
C HIS A 227 -22.62 2.60 -7.82
N GLY A 228 -23.29 1.49 -8.15
CA GLY A 228 -23.85 1.23 -9.48
C GLY A 228 -22.87 0.68 -10.53
N LYS A 229 -21.58 0.54 -10.23
CA LYS A 229 -20.60 -0.08 -11.14
C LYS A 229 -20.32 -1.53 -10.72
N ASP A 230 -20.33 -2.45 -11.71
CA ASP A 230 -19.92 -3.85 -11.56
C ASP A 230 -20.53 -4.58 -10.34
N VAL A 231 -21.82 -4.33 -10.06
CA VAL A 231 -22.52 -4.88 -8.90
C VAL A 231 -22.90 -6.37 -9.04
N ARG A 232 -22.72 -6.97 -10.22
CA ARG A 232 -23.05 -8.38 -10.50
C ARG A 232 -21.77 -9.20 -10.72
N GLY A 233 -21.77 -10.42 -10.18
CA GLY A 233 -20.67 -11.37 -10.36
C GLY A 233 -19.47 -11.14 -9.43
N LEU A 234 -18.27 -11.56 -9.87
CA LEU A 234 -17.03 -11.58 -9.09
C LEU A 234 -16.11 -10.37 -9.33
N ILE A 235 -16.51 -9.41 -10.18
CA ILE A 235 -15.60 -8.34 -10.62
C ILE A 235 -15.25 -7.38 -9.47
N ARG A 236 -16.24 -7.09 -8.59
CA ARG A 236 -16.06 -6.13 -7.50
C ARG A 236 -16.67 -6.66 -6.21
N GLN A 237 -15.79 -7.12 -5.32
CA GLN A 237 -16.16 -7.78 -4.07
C GLN A 237 -15.50 -7.10 -2.86
N HIS A 238 -16.17 -7.20 -1.69
CA HIS A 238 -15.59 -6.77 -0.41
C HIS A 238 -14.48 -7.68 0.09
N GLN A 239 -14.52 -8.95 -0.31
CA GLN A 239 -13.49 -9.94 -0.03
C GLN A 239 -13.17 -10.70 -1.32
N PHE A 240 -11.90 -10.80 -1.66
CA PHE A 240 -11.39 -11.57 -2.80
C PHE A 240 -10.00 -12.11 -2.48
N HIS A 241 -9.52 -13.04 -3.30
CA HIS A 241 -8.19 -13.61 -3.15
C HIS A 241 -7.24 -13.03 -4.19
N LYS A 242 -5.97 -12.83 -3.80
CA LYS A 242 -4.94 -12.32 -4.68
C LYS A 242 -3.60 -13.00 -4.41
N VAL A 243 -2.90 -13.36 -5.49
CA VAL A 243 -1.47 -13.68 -5.44
C VAL A 243 -0.72 -12.40 -5.82
N GLU A 244 0.07 -11.88 -4.90
CA GLU A 244 0.74 -10.59 -4.99
C GLU A 244 2.23 -10.77 -5.17
N LEU A 245 2.85 -9.98 -6.05
CA LEU A 245 4.29 -9.89 -6.22
C LEU A 245 4.79 -8.55 -5.70
N VAL A 246 5.85 -8.57 -4.88
CA VAL A 246 6.53 -7.38 -4.38
C VAL A 246 8.03 -7.56 -4.56
N LYS A 247 8.71 -6.51 -5.02
CA LYS A 247 10.16 -6.46 -5.10
C LYS A 247 10.69 -5.26 -4.32
N LEU A 248 11.74 -5.48 -3.54
CA LEU A 248 12.55 -4.42 -2.97
C LEU A 248 13.85 -4.37 -3.78
N SER A 249 14.11 -3.26 -4.45
CA SER A 249 15.25 -3.11 -5.37
C SER A 249 16.05 -1.85 -5.07
N PRO A 250 17.34 -1.79 -5.49
CA PRO A 250 18.07 -0.54 -5.51
C PRO A 250 17.35 0.49 -6.40
N PRO A 251 17.36 1.79 -6.05
CA PRO A 251 16.66 2.83 -6.82
C PRO A 251 16.99 2.83 -8.31
N GLU A 252 18.27 2.65 -8.66
CA GLU A 252 18.77 2.63 -10.05
C GLU A 252 18.26 1.45 -10.88
N GLN A 253 17.80 0.37 -10.25
CA GLN A 253 17.27 -0.83 -10.92
C GLN A 253 15.74 -0.90 -10.88
N SER A 254 15.06 0.04 -10.21
CA SER A 254 13.63 -0.09 -9.90
C SER A 254 12.75 -0.14 -11.16
N MET A 255 13.13 0.56 -12.23
CA MET A 255 12.37 0.53 -13.50
C MET A 255 12.55 -0.79 -14.23
N ASP A 256 13.75 -1.36 -14.27
CA ASP A 256 14.02 -2.66 -14.89
C ASP A 256 13.34 -3.79 -14.10
N GLU A 257 13.34 -3.69 -12.76
CA GLU A 257 12.63 -4.64 -11.90
C GLU A 257 11.10 -4.54 -12.05
N LEU A 258 10.56 -3.34 -12.33
CA LEU A 258 9.14 -3.18 -12.69
C LEU A 258 8.81 -3.88 -14.00
N GLU A 259 9.62 -3.67 -15.07
CA GLU A 259 9.41 -4.36 -16.36
C GLU A 259 9.52 -5.88 -16.20
N GLY A 260 10.47 -6.35 -15.41
CA GLY A 260 10.61 -7.78 -15.07
C GLY A 260 9.37 -8.30 -14.33
N MET A 261 8.82 -7.56 -13.38
CA MET A 261 7.63 -7.94 -12.64
C MET A 261 6.37 -7.97 -13.52
N VAL A 262 6.24 -7.03 -14.47
CA VAL A 262 5.18 -7.07 -15.49
C VAL A 262 5.30 -8.34 -16.32
N SER A 263 6.51 -8.69 -16.78
CA SER A 263 6.75 -9.95 -17.53
C SER A 263 6.39 -11.20 -16.72
N ASP A 264 6.69 -11.20 -15.40
CA ASP A 264 6.32 -12.30 -14.51
C ASP A 264 4.79 -12.44 -14.37
N ALA A 265 4.06 -11.32 -14.29
CA ALA A 265 2.60 -11.31 -14.25
C ALA A 265 1.99 -11.78 -15.60
N GLU A 266 2.56 -11.34 -16.73
CA GLU A 266 2.12 -11.77 -18.06
C GLU A 266 2.27 -13.28 -18.28
N GLU A 267 3.27 -13.92 -17.67
CA GLU A 267 3.51 -15.35 -17.80
C GLU A 267 2.33 -16.18 -17.31
N VAL A 268 1.63 -15.72 -16.26
CA VAL A 268 0.39 -16.36 -15.79
C VAL A 268 -0.65 -16.40 -16.92
N LEU A 269 -0.88 -15.27 -17.58
CA LEU A 269 -1.86 -15.17 -18.66
C LEU A 269 -1.45 -15.99 -19.89
N LYS A 270 -0.16 -15.98 -20.25
CA LYS A 270 0.39 -16.77 -21.36
C LYS A 270 0.18 -18.27 -21.15
N ARG A 271 0.47 -18.79 -19.96
CA ARG A 271 0.28 -20.22 -19.64
C ARG A 271 -1.18 -20.64 -19.53
N LEU A 272 -2.04 -19.70 -19.19
CA LEU A 272 -3.50 -19.91 -19.22
C LEU A 272 -4.09 -19.70 -20.63
N GLU A 273 -3.25 -19.37 -21.63
CA GLU A 273 -3.66 -19.09 -23.02
C GLU A 273 -4.75 -18.02 -23.12
N LEU A 274 -4.71 -17.05 -22.20
CA LEU A 274 -5.65 -15.93 -22.18
C LEU A 274 -5.12 -14.76 -23.02
N PRO A 275 -5.90 -14.21 -23.95
CA PRO A 275 -5.51 -12.99 -24.64
C PRO A 275 -5.59 -11.78 -23.69
N TYR A 276 -4.61 -10.86 -23.80
CA TYR A 276 -4.54 -9.69 -22.92
C TYR A 276 -3.89 -8.49 -23.60
N GLN A 277 -4.00 -7.35 -22.94
CA GLN A 277 -3.30 -6.12 -23.32
C GLN A 277 -2.49 -5.63 -22.11
N VAL A 278 -1.29 -5.16 -22.36
CA VAL A 278 -0.51 -4.39 -21.38
C VAL A 278 -0.74 -2.92 -21.65
N VAL A 279 -1.25 -2.23 -20.66
CA VAL A 279 -1.67 -0.82 -20.75
C VAL A 279 -0.84 0.01 -19.77
N LEU A 280 -0.07 0.96 -20.28
CA LEU A 280 0.60 1.97 -19.47
C LEU A 280 -0.44 3.03 -19.09
N LEU A 281 -0.69 3.16 -17.79
CA LEU A 281 -1.68 4.11 -17.27
C LEU A 281 -1.15 5.54 -17.34
N ALA A 282 -2.06 6.48 -17.57
CA ALA A 282 -1.80 7.91 -17.54
C ALA A 282 -1.74 8.42 -16.09
N SER A 283 -1.11 9.58 -15.88
CA SER A 283 -0.85 10.14 -14.56
C SER A 283 -2.10 10.37 -13.70
N GLY A 284 -3.26 10.59 -14.31
CA GLY A 284 -4.54 10.75 -13.61
C GLY A 284 -5.30 9.45 -13.36
N ASP A 285 -4.81 8.30 -13.86
CA ASP A 285 -5.41 6.98 -13.69
C ASP A 285 -4.53 6.02 -12.87
N MET A 286 -3.32 6.44 -12.52
CA MET A 286 -2.40 5.67 -11.68
C MET A 286 -2.79 5.67 -10.21
N GLY A 287 -2.32 4.66 -9.47
CA GLY A 287 -2.38 4.63 -8.02
C GLY A 287 -1.62 5.80 -7.39
N PHE A 288 -2.12 6.30 -6.27
CA PHE A 288 -1.62 7.50 -5.58
C PHE A 288 -0.12 7.44 -5.23
N GLY A 289 0.38 6.28 -4.79
CA GLY A 289 1.79 6.08 -4.43
C GLY A 289 2.69 5.70 -5.61
N SER A 290 2.13 5.49 -6.81
CA SER A 290 2.87 4.95 -7.95
C SER A 290 3.59 6.05 -8.73
N THR A 291 4.80 5.75 -9.20
CA THR A 291 5.52 6.58 -10.18
C THR A 291 5.30 6.10 -11.63
N LYS A 292 4.95 4.83 -11.83
CA LYS A 292 4.60 4.22 -13.13
C LYS A 292 3.72 2.99 -12.88
N THR A 293 2.68 2.81 -13.70
CA THR A 293 1.72 1.70 -13.55
C THR A 293 1.35 1.11 -14.91
N TYR A 294 1.29 -0.19 -14.97
CA TYR A 294 0.74 -0.96 -16.07
C TYR A 294 -0.59 -1.63 -15.69
#